data_b292f4f6c7d446154bf29cd773e8bfe2
#
_entry.id   b292f4f6c7d446154bf29cd773e8bfe2
#
_cell.length_a   1.000
_cell.length_b   1.000
_cell.length_c   1.000
_cell.angle_alpha   90.00
_cell.angle_beta   90.00
_cell.angle_gamma   90.00
#
_symmetry.space_group_name_H-M   'P 1'
#
loop_
_entity.id
_entity.type
_entity.pdbx_description
1 polymer ?
#
loop_
_entity_poly.entity_id
_entity_poly.type
_entity_poly.pdbx_seq_one_letter_code
_entity_poly.pdbx_strand_id
1 'polypeptide(L)'
;MRRANYERESETVAFSGFLNAERQRILAAATPERRAQMEAAEESRAVYRAWNAVCSGTREGRHVTGLRYLPESNELLVYLDSPSWTQEMTLLREIIRARMERAGVRIDGFVFRTSPEGYRAKQAQKRVEH
;
A
#
# COMPACT_ATOMS: atom_id res chain seq x y z
N MET A 1 12.50 22.71 24.71
CA MET A 1 11.96 21.55 24.04
C MET A 1 11.08 21.90 22.85
N ARG A 2 10.14 22.84 22.99
CA ARG A 2 9.27 23.26 21.87
C ARG A 2 10.05 23.85 20.69
N ARG A 3 11.13 24.57 20.95
CA ARG A 3 11.99 25.17 19.92
C ARG A 3 12.69 24.12 19.07
N ALA A 4 13.24 23.07 19.70
CA ALA A 4 13.94 21.99 19.00
C ALA A 4 12.99 21.20 18.09
N ASN A 5 11.76 20.96 18.53
CA ASN A 5 10.75 20.26 17.72
C ASN A 5 10.31 21.12 16.52
N TYR A 6 10.17 22.43 16.72
CA TYR A 6 9.81 23.36 15.65
C TYR A 6 10.89 23.43 14.57
N GLU A 7 12.15 23.47 14.95
CA GLU A 7 13.28 23.48 14.02
C GLU A 7 13.34 22.18 13.21
N ARG A 8 13.11 21.02 13.85
CA ARG A 8 13.06 19.72 13.17
C ARG A 8 11.91 19.64 12.17
N GLU A 9 10.75 20.14 12.53
CA GLU A 9 9.59 20.18 11.63
C GLU A 9 9.87 21.09 10.44
N SER A 10 10.49 22.25 10.63
CA SER A 10 10.88 23.16 9.55
C SER A 10 11.90 22.54 8.60
N GLU A 11 12.90 21.85 9.13
CA GLU A 11 13.91 21.14 8.33
C GLU A 11 13.29 20.01 7.53
N THR A 12 12.40 19.25 8.15
CA THR A 12 11.68 18.14 7.48
C THR A 12 10.81 18.66 6.35
N VAL A 13 10.09 19.76 6.56
CA VAL A 13 9.24 20.37 5.53
C VAL A 13 10.08 20.92 4.39
N ALA A 14 11.20 21.58 4.66
CA ALA A 14 12.11 22.08 3.64
C ALA A 14 12.73 20.96 2.80
N PHE A 15 13.14 19.86 3.45
CA PHE A 15 13.70 18.68 2.79
C PHE A 15 12.65 17.99 1.91
N SER A 16 11.41 17.85 2.40
CA SER A 16 10.30 17.28 1.64
C SER A 16 9.97 18.12 0.41
N GLY A 17 10.01 19.45 0.53
CA GLY A 17 9.82 20.36 -0.60
C GLY A 17 10.89 20.21 -1.66
N PHE A 18 12.15 20.06 -1.24
CA PHE A 18 13.27 19.81 -2.14
C PHE A 18 13.09 18.50 -2.90
N LEU A 19 12.73 17.40 -2.21
CA LEU A 19 12.48 16.11 -2.83
C LEU A 19 11.32 16.16 -3.81
N ASN A 20 10.27 16.91 -3.51
CA ASN A 20 9.15 17.10 -4.42
C ASN A 20 9.56 17.86 -5.67
N ALA A 21 10.39 18.88 -5.56
CA ALA A 21 10.90 19.64 -6.70
C ALA A 21 11.76 18.77 -7.60
N GLU A 22 12.63 17.92 -7.04
CA GLU A 22 13.42 16.95 -7.79
C GLU A 22 12.54 15.91 -8.49
N ARG A 23 11.54 15.40 -7.80
CA ARG A 23 10.57 14.45 -8.37
C ARG A 23 9.84 15.07 -9.57
N GLN A 24 9.37 16.32 -9.45
CA GLN A 24 8.68 17.02 -10.53
C GLN A 24 9.60 17.22 -11.74
N ARG A 25 10.86 17.52 -11.52
CA ARG A 25 11.85 17.65 -12.58
C ARG A 25 12.07 16.33 -13.33
N ILE A 26 12.22 15.24 -12.59
CA ILE A 26 12.38 13.89 -13.16
C ILE A 26 11.14 13.50 -13.97
N LEU A 27 9.95 13.75 -13.45
CA LEU A 27 8.69 13.47 -14.14
C LEU A 27 8.54 14.29 -15.41
N ALA A 28 8.92 15.56 -15.36
CA ALA A 28 8.85 16.44 -16.53
C ALA A 28 9.81 16.03 -17.65
N ALA A 29 10.97 15.45 -17.28
CA ALA A 29 11.98 14.98 -18.24
C ALA A 29 11.70 13.58 -18.77
N ALA A 30 10.81 12.79 -18.13
CA ALA A 30 10.53 11.41 -18.50
C ALA A 30 9.62 11.34 -19.73
N THR A 31 9.72 10.23 -20.49
CA THR A 31 8.78 9.92 -21.56
C THR A 31 7.36 9.73 -20.97
N PRO A 32 6.28 9.91 -21.77
CA PRO A 32 4.93 9.67 -21.29
C PRO A 32 4.72 8.27 -20.68
N GLU A 33 5.32 7.24 -21.28
CA GLU A 33 5.23 5.86 -20.79
C GLU A 33 5.92 5.71 -19.45
N ARG A 34 7.12 6.26 -19.30
CA ARG A 34 7.88 6.22 -18.07
C ARG A 34 7.19 7.01 -16.96
N ARG A 35 6.60 8.14 -17.33
CA ARG A 35 5.81 8.95 -16.40
C ARG A 35 4.61 8.17 -15.86
N ALA A 36 3.88 7.49 -16.74
CA ALA A 36 2.75 6.63 -16.36
C ALA A 36 3.18 5.51 -15.43
N GLN A 37 4.33 4.87 -15.69
CA GLN A 37 4.88 3.83 -14.82
C GLN A 37 5.26 4.36 -13.44
N MET A 38 5.84 5.54 -13.36
CA MET A 38 6.21 6.19 -12.11
C MET A 38 4.96 6.56 -11.29
N GLU A 39 3.93 7.06 -11.92
CA GLU A 39 2.65 7.40 -11.28
C GLU A 39 1.96 6.13 -10.75
N ALA A 40 1.96 5.05 -11.53
CA ALA A 40 1.38 3.77 -11.12
C ALA A 40 2.13 3.18 -9.92
N ALA A 41 3.46 3.26 -9.91
CA ALA A 41 4.27 2.80 -8.79
C ALA A 41 4.00 3.62 -7.52
N GLU A 42 3.82 4.92 -7.64
CA GLU A 42 3.49 5.80 -6.51
C GLU A 42 2.11 5.49 -5.95
N GLU A 43 1.13 5.26 -6.82
CA GLU A 43 -0.23 4.86 -6.44
C GLU A 43 -0.22 3.56 -5.64
N SER A 44 0.51 2.55 -6.12
CA SER A 44 0.64 1.28 -5.41
C SER A 44 1.26 1.46 -4.02
N ARG A 45 2.33 2.25 -3.92
CA ARG A 45 2.98 2.54 -2.64
C ARG A 45 2.05 3.25 -1.66
N ALA A 46 1.25 4.19 -2.15
CA ALA A 46 0.27 4.88 -1.33
C ALA A 46 -0.79 3.93 -0.76
N VAL A 47 -1.26 2.98 -1.57
CA VAL A 47 -2.22 1.96 -1.14
C VAL A 47 -1.61 1.06 -0.05
N TYR A 48 -0.39 0.59 -0.23
CA TYR A 48 0.28 -0.26 0.77
C TYR A 48 0.54 0.50 2.07
N ARG A 49 0.92 1.77 1.99
CA ARG A 49 1.10 2.61 3.20
C ARG A 49 -0.21 2.78 3.96
N ALA A 50 -1.30 3.03 3.26
CA ALA A 50 -2.63 3.19 3.88
C ALA A 50 -3.08 1.89 4.54
N TRP A 51 -2.91 0.75 3.86
CA TRP A 51 -3.21 -0.55 4.44
C TRP A 51 -2.40 -0.79 5.71
N ASN A 52 -1.09 -0.54 5.67
CA ASN A 52 -0.23 -0.73 6.83
C ASN A 52 -0.62 0.19 7.99
N ALA A 53 -0.99 1.42 7.71
CA ALA A 53 -1.45 2.36 8.74
C ALA A 53 -2.74 1.88 9.43
N VAL A 54 -3.63 1.24 8.69
CA VAL A 54 -4.92 0.76 9.21
C VAL A 54 -4.80 -0.62 9.88
N CYS A 55 -4.05 -1.54 9.30
CA CYS A 55 -4.06 -2.95 9.68
C CYS A 55 -2.79 -3.44 10.40
N SER A 56 -1.66 -2.75 10.28
CA SER A 56 -0.43 -3.15 10.96
C SER A 56 -0.62 -3.09 12.47
N GLY A 57 -0.20 -4.15 13.15
CA GLY A 57 -0.34 -4.26 14.59
C GLY A 57 -1.75 -4.62 15.07
N THR A 58 -2.73 -4.73 14.18
CA THR A 58 -4.07 -5.20 14.55
C THR A 58 -4.11 -6.72 14.60
N ARG A 59 -5.13 -7.24 15.26
CA ARG A 59 -5.37 -8.67 15.36
C ARG A 59 -5.54 -9.31 13.97
N GLU A 60 -6.29 -8.67 13.09
CA GLU A 60 -6.54 -9.10 11.71
C GLU A 60 -5.27 -9.06 10.87
N GLY A 61 -4.48 -8.01 11.03
CA GLY A 61 -3.26 -7.79 10.26
C GLY A 61 -2.21 -8.88 10.44
N ARG A 62 -2.20 -9.55 11.59
CA ARG A 62 -1.26 -10.66 11.87
C ARG A 62 -1.49 -11.87 10.98
N HIS A 63 -2.68 -12.03 10.43
CA HIS A 63 -3.07 -13.17 9.61
C HIS A 63 -2.95 -12.91 8.12
N VAL A 64 -2.48 -11.71 7.74
CA VAL A 64 -2.23 -11.33 6.35
C VAL A 64 -0.87 -11.89 5.92
N THR A 65 -0.88 -12.72 4.90
CA THR A 65 0.33 -13.37 4.37
C THR A 65 0.84 -12.72 3.08
N GLY A 66 0.07 -11.85 2.48
CA GLY A 66 0.49 -11.14 1.28
C GLY A 66 -0.53 -10.10 0.84
N LEU A 67 -0.05 -9.13 0.06
CA LEU A 67 -0.84 -8.04 -0.49
C LEU A 67 -0.46 -7.80 -1.93
N ARG A 68 -1.45 -7.48 -2.76
CA ARG A 68 -1.20 -7.03 -4.12
C ARG A 68 -2.27 -6.01 -4.52
N TYR A 69 -1.82 -4.83 -4.93
CA TYR A 69 -2.71 -3.82 -5.49
C TYR A 69 -3.00 -4.13 -6.96
N LEU A 70 -4.27 -4.05 -7.36
CA LEU A 70 -4.73 -4.27 -8.72
C LEU A 70 -5.18 -2.92 -9.31
N PRO A 71 -4.29 -2.24 -10.05
CA PRO A 71 -4.59 -0.88 -10.52
C PRO A 71 -5.74 -0.82 -11.52
N GLU A 72 -5.94 -1.88 -12.30
CA GLU A 72 -6.99 -1.93 -13.33
C GLU A 72 -8.40 -1.83 -12.74
N SER A 73 -8.60 -2.46 -11.59
CA SER A 73 -9.90 -2.48 -10.91
C SER A 73 -9.92 -1.60 -9.67
N ASN A 74 -8.80 -0.99 -9.30
CA ASN A 74 -8.62 -0.25 -8.07
C ASN A 74 -9.03 -1.08 -6.84
N GLU A 75 -8.58 -2.34 -6.81
CA GLU A 75 -8.85 -3.28 -5.73
C GLU A 75 -7.56 -3.72 -5.06
N LEU A 76 -7.65 -4.10 -3.80
CA LEU A 76 -6.53 -4.67 -3.06
C LEU A 76 -6.78 -6.16 -2.83
N LEU A 77 -5.88 -6.98 -3.37
CA LEU A 77 -5.88 -8.41 -3.15
C LEU A 77 -5.13 -8.71 -1.86
N VAL A 78 -5.80 -9.37 -0.94
CA VAL A 78 -5.28 -9.69 0.40
C VAL A 78 -5.28 -11.20 0.58
N TYR A 79 -4.12 -11.76 0.88
CA TYR A 79 -3.96 -13.17 1.21
C TYR A 79 -3.96 -13.34 2.73
N LEU A 80 -4.66 -14.36 3.19
CA LEU A 80 -4.79 -14.68 4.61
C LEU A 80 -4.38 -16.12 4.88
N ASP A 81 -3.95 -16.40 6.09
CA ASP A 81 -3.38 -17.69 6.46
C ASP A 81 -4.42 -18.79 6.67
N SER A 82 -5.69 -18.45 6.82
CA SER A 82 -6.75 -19.44 7.06
C SER A 82 -8.09 -19.00 6.46
N PRO A 83 -8.99 -19.95 6.17
CA PRO A 83 -10.36 -19.64 5.72
C PRO A 83 -11.14 -18.83 6.74
N SER A 84 -10.94 -19.08 8.03
CA SER A 84 -11.61 -18.35 9.11
C SER A 84 -11.27 -16.88 9.08
N TRP A 85 -9.99 -16.53 8.91
CA TRP A 85 -9.58 -15.13 8.82
C TRP A 85 -9.97 -14.49 7.49
N THR A 86 -10.03 -15.27 6.41
CA THR A 86 -10.55 -14.79 5.12
C THR A 86 -12.01 -14.35 5.26
N GLN A 87 -12.82 -15.15 5.95
CA GLN A 87 -14.22 -14.82 6.21
C GLN A 87 -14.34 -13.60 7.13
N GLU A 88 -13.55 -13.55 8.19
CA GLU A 88 -13.53 -12.44 9.14
C GLU A 88 -13.18 -11.11 8.44
N MET A 89 -12.16 -11.11 7.59
CA MET A 89 -11.76 -9.94 6.82
C MET A 89 -12.85 -9.50 5.85
N THR A 90 -13.57 -10.43 5.26
CA THR A 90 -14.71 -10.12 4.39
C THR A 90 -15.78 -9.34 5.15
N LEU A 91 -16.01 -9.68 6.40
CA LEU A 91 -16.95 -8.96 7.27
C LEU A 91 -16.45 -7.56 7.64
N LEU A 92 -15.13 -7.39 7.75
CA LEU A 92 -14.50 -6.13 8.14
C LEU A 92 -14.21 -5.20 6.96
N ARG A 93 -14.45 -5.63 5.73
CA ARG A 93 -14.02 -4.93 4.52
C ARG A 93 -14.46 -3.46 4.45
N GLU A 94 -15.69 -3.17 4.82
CA GLU A 94 -16.21 -1.80 4.73
C GLU A 94 -15.59 -0.88 5.79
N ILE A 95 -15.34 -1.42 6.98
CA ILE A 95 -14.67 -0.68 8.06
C ILE A 95 -13.23 -0.35 7.64
N ILE A 96 -12.52 -1.33 7.10
CA ILE A 96 -11.13 -1.17 6.63
C ILE A 96 -11.08 -0.16 5.48
N ARG A 97 -11.98 -0.28 4.52
CA ARG A 97 -12.09 0.63 3.39
C ARG A 97 -12.30 2.08 3.85
N ALA A 98 -13.22 2.30 4.79
CA ALA A 98 -13.48 3.61 5.35
C ALA A 98 -12.27 4.20 6.07
N ARG A 99 -11.52 3.37 6.81
CA ARG A 99 -10.31 3.79 7.50
C ARG A 99 -9.19 4.14 6.52
N MET A 100 -9.04 3.39 5.43
CA MET A 100 -8.07 3.70 4.38
C MET A 100 -8.42 5.02 3.69
N GLU A 101 -9.70 5.27 3.46
CA GLU A 101 -10.17 6.54 2.88
C GLU A 101 -9.80 7.71 3.79
N ARG A 102 -9.95 7.57 5.11
CA ARG A 102 -9.50 8.57 6.07
C ARG A 102 -7.99 8.76 6.05
N ALA A 103 -7.24 7.72 5.71
CA ALA A 103 -5.79 7.78 5.54
C ALA A 103 -5.37 8.36 4.18
N GLY A 104 -6.34 8.80 3.36
CA GLY A 104 -6.08 9.47 2.10
C GLY A 104 -6.09 8.59 0.86
N VAL A 105 -6.50 7.33 0.97
CA VAL A 105 -6.52 6.39 -0.15
C VAL A 105 -7.91 5.79 -0.35
N ARG A 106 -8.47 6.00 -1.51
CA ARG A 106 -9.75 5.43 -1.91
C ARG A 106 -9.54 4.24 -2.84
N ILE A 107 -10.05 3.08 -2.42
CA ILE A 107 -10.07 1.88 -3.24
C ILE A 107 -11.52 1.45 -3.47
N ASP A 108 -11.76 0.75 -4.58
CA ASP A 108 -13.12 0.32 -4.93
C ASP A 108 -13.54 -0.93 -4.17
N GLY A 109 -12.58 -1.77 -3.79
CA GLY A 109 -12.89 -2.97 -3.03
C GLY A 109 -11.68 -3.80 -2.69
N PHE A 110 -11.96 -4.95 -2.08
CA PHE A 110 -10.96 -5.96 -1.71
C PHE A 110 -11.29 -7.28 -2.36
N VAL A 111 -10.26 -8.06 -2.63
CA VAL A 111 -10.37 -9.48 -2.96
C VAL A 111 -9.61 -10.23 -1.87
N PHE A 112 -10.31 -11.05 -1.10
CA PHE A 112 -9.70 -11.84 -0.03
C PHE A 112 -9.54 -13.29 -0.47
N ARG A 113 -8.35 -13.84 -0.27
CA ARG A 113 -8.05 -15.22 -0.62
C ARG A 113 -7.26 -15.89 0.49
N THR A 114 -7.48 -17.17 0.66
CA THR A 114 -6.73 -17.97 1.62
C THR A 114 -5.45 -18.46 0.97
N SER A 115 -4.30 -18.14 1.56
CA SER A 115 -3.01 -18.62 1.11
C SER A 115 -2.03 -18.59 2.29
N PRO A 116 -1.80 -19.74 2.95
CA PRO A 116 -0.87 -19.79 4.08
C PRO A 116 0.55 -19.36 3.70
N GLU A 117 0.96 -19.59 2.45
CA GLU A 117 2.29 -19.27 1.93
C GLU A 117 2.41 -17.82 1.42
N GLY A 118 1.25 -17.19 1.11
CA GLY A 118 1.20 -15.84 0.59
C GLY A 118 1.63 -15.71 -0.87
N TYR A 119 1.51 -14.51 -1.40
CA TYR A 119 1.77 -14.20 -2.80
C TYR A 119 3.24 -14.40 -3.18
N ARG A 120 4.16 -13.98 -2.32
CA ARG A 120 5.60 -14.05 -2.59
C ARG A 120 6.09 -15.51 -2.72
N ALA A 121 5.60 -16.38 -1.86
CA ALA A 121 5.93 -17.80 -1.91
C ALA A 121 5.43 -18.46 -3.18
N LYS A 122 4.21 -18.14 -3.61
CA LYS A 122 3.64 -18.62 -4.88
C LYS A 122 4.45 -18.14 -6.08
N GLN A 123 4.91 -16.90 -6.07
CA GLN A 123 5.77 -16.35 -7.12
C GLN A 123 7.11 -17.08 -7.19
N ALA A 124 7.71 -17.37 -6.04
CA ALA A 124 8.98 -18.10 -5.97
C ALA A 124 8.82 -19.54 -6.51
N GLN A 125 7.73 -20.22 -6.17
CA GLN A 125 7.43 -21.56 -6.69
C GLN A 125 7.28 -21.56 -8.21
N LYS A 126 6.56 -20.61 -8.77
CA LYS A 126 6.39 -20.48 -10.21
C LYS A 126 7.73 -20.29 -10.93
N ARG A 127 8.66 -19.56 -10.35
CA ARG A 127 10.00 -19.37 -10.92
C ARG A 127 10.82 -20.63 -10.90
N VAL A 128 10.65 -21.46 -9.87
CA VAL A 128 11.40 -22.74 -9.75
C VAL A 128 10.86 -23.78 -10.72
N GLU A 129 9.57 -23.79 -11.00
CA GLU A 129 8.92 -24.71 -11.93
C GLU A 129 9.22 -24.40 -13.41
N HIS A 130 9.74 -23.25 -13.70
CA HIS A 130 10.18 -22.84 -15.04
C HIS A 130 11.70 -22.97 -15.21
#